data_a5df88d48a6460a93fa033cd8730636a
#
_entry.id   a5df88d48a6460a93fa033cd8730636a
#
_cell.length_a   1.000
_cell.length_b   1.000
_cell.length_c   1.000
_cell.angle_alpha   90.00
_cell.angle_beta   90.00
_cell.angle_gamma   90.00
#
_symmetry.space_group_name_H-M   'P 1'
#
loop_
_entity.id
_entity.type
_entity.pdbx_description
1 polymer ?
#
loop_
_entity_poly.entity_id
_entity_poly.type
_entity_poly.pdbx_seq_one_letter_code
_entity_poly.pdbx_strand_id
1 'polypeptide(L)' 'MKATGVVRRIDDLGRVVIPKEIRKTLRIKEGDPLEIFTDREGQVILKKYSPIGELSEFAAGYAETLS' A
#
# COMPACT_ATOMS: atom_id res chain seq x y z
N MET A 1 -10.98 8.59 0.49
CA MET A 1 -10.21 8.20 -0.70
C MET A 1 -10.45 9.14 -1.85
N LYS A 2 -9.49 9.26 -2.70
CA LYS A 2 -9.54 10.22 -3.77
C LYS A 2 -9.38 9.51 -5.11
N ALA A 3 -10.29 9.77 -6.04
CA ALA A 3 -10.21 9.15 -7.35
C ALA A 3 -9.10 9.80 -8.16
N THR A 4 -8.36 8.99 -8.89
CA THR A 4 -7.29 9.48 -9.74
C THR A 4 -7.72 9.59 -11.19
N GLY A 5 -8.85 9.00 -11.55
CA GLY A 5 -9.28 8.96 -12.93
C GLY A 5 -8.56 7.92 -13.76
N VAL A 6 -7.70 7.14 -13.16
CA VAL A 6 -6.93 6.12 -13.87
C VAL A 6 -7.68 4.81 -13.83
N VAL A 7 -7.82 4.18 -14.99
CA VAL A 7 -8.45 2.87 -15.10
C VAL A 7 -7.44 1.93 -15.75
N ARG A 8 -7.23 0.79 -15.14
CA ARG A 8 -6.31 -0.22 -15.66
C ARG A 8 -7.00 -1.57 -15.71
N ARG A 9 -6.58 -2.39 -16.64
CA ARG A 9 -7.15 -3.71 -16.80
C ARG A 9 -6.24 -4.74 -16.15
N ILE A 10 -6.87 -5.78 -15.60
CA ILE A 10 -6.13 -6.89 -15.05
C ILE A 10 -5.74 -7.82 -16.19
N ASP A 11 -4.49 -8.26 -16.21
CA ASP A 11 -4.01 -9.13 -17.27
C ASP A 11 -4.34 -10.59 -16.98
N ASP A 12 -3.85 -11.49 -17.83
CA ASP A 12 -4.18 -12.91 -17.70
C ASP A 12 -3.53 -13.58 -16.50
N LEU A 13 -2.58 -12.92 -15.89
CA LEU A 13 -1.95 -13.43 -14.67
C LEU A 13 -2.45 -12.74 -13.42
N GLY A 14 -3.49 -11.92 -13.55
CA GLY A 14 -4.06 -11.23 -12.41
C GLY A 14 -3.29 -10.02 -11.96
N ARG A 15 -2.48 -9.43 -12.83
CA ARG A 15 -1.66 -8.28 -12.47
C ARG A 15 -2.27 -7.00 -13.01
N VAL A 16 -2.01 -5.92 -12.30
CA VAL A 16 -2.40 -4.60 -12.75
C VAL A 16 -1.19 -3.67 -12.57
N VAL A 17 -1.04 -2.74 -13.50
CA VAL A 17 0.09 -1.81 -13.47
C VAL A 17 -0.32 -0.54 -12.76
N ILE A 18 0.46 -0.13 -11.78
CA ILE A 18 0.26 1.13 -11.11
C ILE A 18 0.97 2.21 -11.91
N PRO A 19 0.24 3.23 -12.37
CA PRO A 19 0.86 4.26 -13.21
C PRO A 19 2.01 4.96 -12.52
N LYS A 20 2.93 5.44 -13.35
CA LYS A 20 4.13 6.09 -12.84
C LYS A 20 3.79 7.28 -11.97
N GLU A 21 2.77 8.04 -12.33
CA GLU A 21 2.40 9.22 -11.58
C GLU A 21 1.96 8.86 -10.16
N ILE A 22 1.22 7.77 -10.02
CA ILE A 22 0.76 7.34 -8.71
C ILE A 22 1.95 6.82 -7.90
N ARG A 23 2.82 6.04 -8.53
CA ARG A 23 4.01 5.54 -7.83
C ARG A 23 4.86 6.69 -7.33
N LYS A 24 4.99 7.72 -8.13
CA LYS A 24 5.78 8.88 -7.78
C LYS A 24 5.15 9.62 -6.60
N THR A 25 3.86 9.83 -6.65
CA THR A 25 3.15 10.53 -5.58
C THR A 25 3.25 9.79 -4.26
N LEU A 26 3.15 8.47 -4.30
CA LEU A 26 3.19 7.65 -3.10
C LEU A 26 4.59 7.16 -2.77
N ARG A 27 5.57 7.51 -3.59
CA ARG A 27 6.96 7.11 -3.40
C ARG A 27 7.12 5.60 -3.36
N ILE A 28 6.50 4.94 -4.31
CA ILE A 28 6.60 3.50 -4.47
C ILE A 28 7.67 3.20 -5.50
N LYS A 29 8.63 2.38 -5.11
CA LYS A 29 9.75 2.01 -5.97
C LYS A 29 9.69 0.55 -6.32
N GLU A 30 10.43 0.20 -7.35
CA GLU A 30 10.54 -1.21 -7.73
C GLU A 30 11.01 -2.03 -6.56
N GLY A 31 10.31 -3.13 -6.31
CA GLY A 31 10.65 -4.02 -5.22
C GLY A 31 10.02 -3.66 -3.89
N ASP A 32 9.39 -2.50 -3.79
CA ASP A 32 8.73 -2.13 -2.55
C ASP A 32 7.57 -3.07 -2.27
N PRO A 33 7.44 -3.55 -1.05
CA PRO A 33 6.30 -4.40 -0.72
C PRO A 33 5.04 -3.57 -0.50
N LEU A 34 3.94 -4.08 -0.97
CA LEU A 34 2.64 -3.45 -0.78
C LEU A 34 1.72 -4.48 -0.16
N GLU A 35 0.97 -4.05 0.82
CA GLU A 35 -0.02 -4.91 1.45
C GLU A 35 -1.37 -4.68 0.79
N ILE A 36 -2.09 -5.75 0.52
CA ILE A 36 -3.35 -5.69 -0.19
C ILE A 36 -4.48 -5.91 0.78
N PHE A 37 -5.42 -4.99 0.80
CA PHE A 37 -6.61 -5.08 1.63
C PHE A 37 -7.84 -5.12 0.75
N THR A 38 -8.87 -5.76 1.23
CA THR A 38 -10.17 -5.73 0.54
C THR A 38 -11.23 -5.32 1.55
N ASP A 39 -12.34 -4.79 1.07
CA ASP A 39 -13.44 -4.45 1.94
C ASP A 39 -14.72 -5.10 1.41
N ARG A 40 -15.81 -4.86 2.12
CA ARG A 40 -17.08 -5.48 1.76
C ARG A 40 -17.69 -4.89 0.50
N GLU A 41 -17.24 -3.74 0.10
CA GLU A 41 -17.80 -3.06 -1.05
C GLU A 41 -17.11 -3.43 -2.34
N GLY A 42 -16.19 -4.39 -2.28
CA GLY A 42 -15.51 -4.83 -3.47
C GLY A 42 -14.31 -4.01 -3.84
N GLN A 43 -13.74 -3.30 -2.91
CA GLN A 43 -12.57 -2.48 -3.16
C GLN A 43 -11.30 -3.22 -2.83
N VAL A 44 -10.28 -2.99 -3.63
CA VAL A 44 -8.93 -3.48 -3.36
C VAL A 44 -8.07 -2.27 -3.00
N ILE A 45 -7.47 -2.31 -1.85
CA ILE A 45 -6.70 -1.19 -1.33
C ILE A 45 -5.26 -1.64 -1.16
N LEU A 46 -4.34 -0.86 -1.71
CA LEU A 46 -2.91 -1.15 -1.61
C LEU A 46 -2.27 -0.13 -0.69
N LYS A 47 -1.51 -0.63 0.27
CA LYS A 47 -0.79 0.25 1.19
C LYS A 47 0.66 -0.18 1.23
N LYS A 48 1.55 0.76 1.41
CA LYS A 48 2.95 0.45 1.57
C LYS A 48 3.13 -0.37 2.84
N TYR A 49 3.84 -1.45 2.73
CA TYR A 49 4.05 -2.36 3.84
C TYR A 49 5.34 -1.99 4.55
N SER A 50 5.25 -1.70 5.84
CA SER A 50 6.40 -1.22 6.58
C SER A 50 6.37 -1.75 8.00
N PRO A 51 6.63 -3.06 8.17
CA PRO A 51 6.52 -3.65 9.49
C PRO A 51 7.50 -3.05 10.49
N ILE A 52 8.70 -2.72 10.05
CA ILE A 52 9.67 -2.14 10.95
C ILE A 52 9.26 -0.74 11.35
N GLY A 53 8.74 0.02 10.41
CA GLY A 53 8.26 1.34 10.70
C GLY A 53 7.13 1.33 11.70
N GLU A 54 6.24 0.38 11.58
CA GLU A 54 5.16 0.27 12.53
C GLU A 54 5.66 -0.04 13.91
N LEU A 55 6.61 -0.95 13.99
CA LEU A 55 7.18 -1.28 15.28
C LEU A 55 7.83 -0.09 15.91
N SER A 56 8.55 0.67 15.14
CA SER A 56 9.24 1.81 15.72
C SER A 56 8.26 2.84 16.21
N GLU A 57 7.11 2.94 15.59
CA GLU A 57 6.18 3.95 16.02
C GLU A 57 5.55 3.66 17.34
N PHE A 58 5.24 2.41 17.58
CA PHE A 58 4.63 2.17 18.82
C PHE A 58 5.51 1.48 19.76
N ALA A 59 6.56 0.94 19.31
CA ALA A 59 7.54 0.54 20.30
C ALA A 59 8.02 1.77 20.98
N ALA A 60 8.04 2.77 20.29
CA ALA A 60 8.30 4.00 20.96
C ALA A 60 7.11 4.31 21.81
N GLY A 61 6.23 3.67 21.60
CA GLY A 61 5.15 3.79 22.51
C GLY A 61 5.01 2.48 23.12
N TYR A 62 5.63 1.82 22.19
CA TYR A 62 5.73 1.00 22.42
C TYR A 62 6.01 0.73 22.82
N ALA A 63 6.12 0.69 23.04
CA ALA A 63 6.63 0.48 23.33
C ALA A 63 6.65 0.43 23.85
N GLU A 64 6.43 0.63 24.03
CA GLU A 64 6.59 0.60 24.40
C GLU A 64 6.28 0.20 24.59
N THR A 65 5.83 0.00 24.61
CA THR A 65 5.81 -0.49 24.67
C THR A 65 5.92 -0.99 24.60
N LEU A 66 5.82 -1.17 24.69
CA LEU A 66 6.26 -1.50 24.67
C LEU A 66 6.47 -1.48 24.85
N SER A 67 6.17 -1.51 25.07
CA SER A 67 6.57 -1.27 25.20
C SER A 67 6.82 -1.37 25.16
#